data_acb31cc39349881619ea58dc99d7a9b3
#
_entry.id   acb31cc39349881619ea58dc99d7a9b3
#
_cell.length_a   1.000
_cell.length_b   1.000
_cell.length_c   1.000
_cell.angle_alpha   90.00
_cell.angle_beta   90.00
_cell.angle_gamma   90.00
#
_symmetry.space_group_name_H-M   'P 1'
#
loop_
_entity.id
_entity.type
_entity.pdbx_description
1 polymer ?
#
loop_
_entity_poly.entity_id
_entity_poly.type
_entity_poly.pdbx_seq_one_letter_code
_entity_poly.pdbx_strand_id
1 'polypeptide(L)'
;MTVKAKRTPQQIGKASKVKGARFELECAHYLQAHGYPNAHRTAQHCGKTGDAGDVEGVPGLHIECKHVERLNLYSAYHQAVRDSTANGNGNIPVVIHRKNREETLVTLSLDNFIQTYSAGRNGGEKGEL
;
A
#
# COMPACT_ATOMS: atom_id res chain seq x y z
N MET A 1 18.14 30.50 -21.69
CA MET A 1 17.78 29.22 -21.09
C MET A 1 17.66 29.39 -19.57
N THR A 2 16.49 29.15 -19.00
CA THR A 2 16.24 29.30 -17.57
C THR A 2 16.61 28.01 -16.86
N VAL A 3 17.52 28.14 -15.89
CA VAL A 3 17.87 26.98 -15.05
C VAL A 3 16.85 26.91 -13.90
N LYS A 4 16.19 25.77 -13.77
CA LYS A 4 15.24 25.56 -12.70
C LYS A 4 15.98 25.55 -11.35
N ALA A 5 15.55 26.38 -10.41
CA ALA A 5 16.17 26.44 -9.08
C ALA A 5 15.97 25.10 -8.33
N LYS A 6 17.00 24.68 -7.63
CA LYS A 6 16.93 23.46 -6.80
C LYS A 6 15.98 23.67 -5.63
N ARG A 7 15.19 22.68 -5.30
CA ARG A 7 14.32 22.71 -4.13
C ARG A 7 15.14 22.61 -2.85
N THR A 8 14.69 23.29 -1.81
CA THR A 8 15.27 23.13 -0.47
C THR A 8 14.89 21.76 0.12
N PRO A 9 15.63 21.27 1.14
CA PRO A 9 15.25 20.03 1.83
C PRO A 9 13.81 20.05 2.35
N GLN A 10 13.33 21.19 2.86
CA GLN A 10 11.95 21.33 3.34
C GLN A 10 10.95 21.21 2.21
N GLN A 11 11.22 21.80 1.04
CA GLN A 11 10.37 21.70 -0.13
C GLN A 11 10.33 20.28 -0.68
N ILE A 12 11.47 19.58 -0.68
CA ILE A 12 11.55 18.18 -1.12
C ILE A 12 10.73 17.28 -0.19
N GLY A 13 10.86 17.45 1.12
CA GLY A 13 10.12 16.69 2.12
C GLY A 13 8.62 16.91 1.99
N LYS A 14 8.19 18.17 1.80
CA LYS A 14 6.77 18.48 1.60
C LYS A 14 6.21 17.87 0.31
N ALA A 15 6.98 17.96 -0.78
CA ALA A 15 6.57 17.38 -2.07
C ALA A 15 6.44 15.86 -1.96
N SER A 16 7.35 15.20 -1.24
CA SER A 16 7.30 13.75 -1.02
C SER A 16 6.08 13.34 -0.19
N LYS A 17 5.72 14.11 0.83
CA LYS A 17 4.52 13.85 1.63
C LYS A 17 3.25 13.99 0.80
N VAL A 18 3.16 15.02 -0.03
CA VAL A 18 2.01 15.24 -0.92
C VAL A 18 1.89 14.10 -1.94
N LYS A 19 3.00 13.70 -2.53
CA LYS A 19 3.06 12.59 -3.48
C LYS A 19 2.61 11.29 -2.85
N GLY A 20 3.09 11.01 -1.64
CA GLY A 20 2.71 9.82 -0.87
C GLY A 20 1.24 9.79 -0.54
N ALA A 21 0.70 10.89 -0.01
CA ALA A 21 -0.71 11.01 0.33
C ALA A 21 -1.61 10.86 -0.90
N ARG A 22 -1.22 11.45 -2.01
CA ARG A 22 -1.95 11.33 -3.28
C ARG A 22 -1.98 9.88 -3.77
N PHE A 23 -0.88 9.17 -3.66
CA PHE A 23 -0.80 7.77 -4.06
C PHE A 23 -1.65 6.88 -3.16
N GLU A 24 -1.61 7.08 -1.85
CA GLU A 24 -2.47 6.37 -0.90
C GLU A 24 -3.95 6.55 -1.25
N LEU A 25 -4.35 7.78 -1.56
CA LEU A 25 -5.72 8.09 -1.95
C LEU A 25 -6.10 7.44 -3.28
N GLU A 26 -5.19 7.46 -4.24
CA GLU A 26 -5.38 6.78 -5.53
C GLU A 26 -5.59 5.28 -5.35
N CYS A 27 -4.78 4.64 -4.49
CA CYS A 27 -4.93 3.23 -4.16
C CYS A 27 -6.28 2.94 -3.52
N ALA A 28 -6.71 3.78 -2.57
CA ALA A 28 -7.99 3.63 -1.91
C ALA A 28 -9.15 3.73 -2.92
N HIS A 29 -9.10 4.72 -3.81
CA HIS A 29 -10.13 4.88 -4.85
C HIS A 29 -10.18 3.70 -5.82
N TYR A 30 -9.01 3.18 -6.19
CA TYR A 30 -8.94 1.99 -7.04
C TYR A 30 -9.62 0.79 -6.37
N LEU A 31 -9.33 0.57 -5.10
CA LEU A 31 -9.92 -0.54 -4.35
C LEU A 31 -11.43 -0.36 -4.17
N GLN A 32 -11.89 0.87 -3.91
CA GLN A 32 -13.33 1.15 -3.85
C GLN A 32 -14.03 0.75 -5.14
N ALA A 33 -13.43 1.05 -6.28
CA ALA A 33 -14.01 0.75 -7.60
C ALA A 33 -13.96 -0.76 -7.94
N HIS A 34 -13.19 -1.54 -7.19
CA HIS A 34 -12.97 -2.96 -7.48
C HIS A 34 -13.49 -3.90 -6.38
N GLY A 35 -14.54 -3.51 -5.70
CA GLY A 35 -15.24 -4.38 -4.77
C GLY A 35 -14.98 -4.16 -3.29
N TYR A 36 -14.21 -3.11 -2.93
CA TYR A 36 -13.90 -2.80 -1.55
C TYR A 36 -14.34 -1.37 -1.21
N PRO A 37 -15.67 -1.12 -1.14
CA PRO A 37 -16.20 0.23 -1.01
C PRO A 37 -15.76 0.96 0.28
N ASN A 38 -15.35 0.22 1.29
CA ASN A 38 -14.88 0.80 2.56
C ASN A 38 -13.39 1.13 2.57
N ALA A 39 -12.67 0.86 1.48
CA ALA A 39 -11.25 1.19 1.40
C ALA A 39 -11.07 2.71 1.54
N HIS A 40 -10.15 3.12 2.39
CA HIS A 40 -9.90 4.54 2.64
C HIS A 40 -8.48 4.75 3.12
N ARG A 41 -7.97 5.94 2.91
CA ARG A 41 -6.67 6.34 3.41
C ARG A 41 -6.73 6.49 4.93
N THR A 42 -5.75 5.91 5.63
CA THR A 42 -5.69 6.02 7.09
C THR A 42 -5.44 7.46 7.50
N ALA A 43 -6.21 7.96 8.47
CA ALA A 43 -6.07 9.32 8.95
C ALA A 43 -4.79 9.46 9.79
N GLN A 44 -3.83 10.22 9.30
CA GLN A 44 -2.51 10.39 9.92
C GLN A 44 -2.57 11.23 11.18
N HIS A 45 -3.41 12.26 11.17
CA HIS A 45 -3.47 13.28 12.22
C HIS A 45 -4.44 12.93 13.37
N CYS A 46 -5.18 11.86 13.24
CA CYS A 46 -6.18 11.44 14.22
C CYS A 46 -5.68 10.28 15.09
N GLY A 47 -4.39 10.25 15.38
CA GLY A 47 -3.82 9.24 16.24
C GLY A 47 -3.50 7.94 15.52
N LYS A 48 -3.09 8.01 14.26
CA LYS A 48 -2.54 6.84 13.57
C LYS A 48 -1.38 6.28 14.38
N THR A 49 -1.50 5.04 14.81
CA THR A 49 -0.38 4.34 15.43
C THR A 49 0.61 3.96 14.33
N GLY A 50 1.89 3.85 14.67
CA GLY A 50 2.92 3.52 13.69
C GLY A 50 2.72 2.18 13.00
N ASP A 51 1.86 1.33 13.56
CA ASP A 51 1.56 -0.02 13.05
C ASP A 51 0.33 -0.08 12.15
N ALA A 52 -0.41 1.03 12.00
CA ALA A 52 -1.54 1.05 11.07
C ALA A 52 -1.03 1.12 9.63
N GLY A 53 -1.72 0.45 8.70
CA GLY A 53 -1.42 0.53 7.27
C GLY A 53 -1.80 1.88 6.67
N ASP A 54 -1.32 2.16 5.49
CA ASP A 54 -1.61 3.42 4.77
C ASP A 54 -3.04 3.46 4.22
N VAL A 55 -3.60 2.30 3.89
CA VAL A 55 -4.98 2.13 3.41
C VAL A 55 -5.64 1.06 4.27
N GLU A 56 -6.85 1.36 4.72
CA GLU A 56 -7.67 0.47 5.54
C GLU A 56 -8.97 0.14 4.81
N GLY A 57 -9.73 -0.81 5.36
CA GLY A 57 -11.04 -1.16 4.82
C GLY A 57 -11.02 -2.27 3.78
N VAL A 58 -9.91 -2.96 3.62
CA VAL A 58 -9.81 -4.16 2.79
C VAL A 58 -9.55 -5.35 3.70
N PRO A 59 -10.58 -6.17 3.97
CA PRO A 59 -10.45 -7.26 4.93
C PRO A 59 -9.31 -8.22 4.58
N GLY A 60 -8.49 -8.55 5.57
CA GLY A 60 -7.41 -9.52 5.42
C GLY A 60 -6.09 -8.95 4.93
N LEU A 61 -6.04 -7.67 4.57
CA LEU A 61 -4.79 -7.05 4.09
C LEU A 61 -4.32 -5.92 5.00
N HIS A 62 -3.01 -5.88 5.20
CA HIS A 62 -2.30 -4.73 5.76
C HIS A 62 -1.55 -4.06 4.62
N ILE A 63 -1.97 -2.88 4.23
CA ILE A 63 -1.51 -2.24 2.98
C ILE A 63 -0.59 -1.06 3.29
N GLU A 64 0.66 -1.16 2.80
CA GLU A 64 1.60 -0.05 2.77
C GLU A 64 1.71 0.44 1.33
N CYS A 65 1.75 1.75 1.14
CA CYS A 65 1.83 2.36 -0.19
C CYS A 65 3.12 3.14 -0.33
N LYS A 66 3.84 2.96 -1.44
CA LYS A 66 5.11 3.63 -1.71
C LYS A 66 5.14 4.15 -3.15
N HIS A 67 5.22 5.46 -3.32
CA HIS A 67 5.43 6.08 -4.63
C HIS A 67 6.80 6.76 -4.64
N VAL A 68 7.84 5.98 -4.93
CA VAL A 68 9.25 6.37 -4.81
C VAL A 68 10.02 5.82 -6.00
N GLU A 69 10.92 6.63 -6.58
CA GLU A 69 11.68 6.23 -7.77
C GLU A 69 12.71 5.15 -7.49
N ARG A 70 13.33 5.18 -6.32
CA ARG A 70 14.35 4.20 -5.92
C ARG A 70 13.94 3.55 -4.61
N LEU A 71 12.95 2.70 -4.69
CA LEU A 71 12.42 2.02 -3.51
C LEU A 71 13.33 0.86 -3.10
N ASN A 72 13.73 0.85 -1.83
CA ASN A 72 14.27 -0.36 -1.24
C ASN A 72 13.08 -1.25 -0.89
N LEU A 73 12.75 -2.15 -1.80
CA LEU A 73 11.53 -2.95 -1.70
C LEU A 73 11.53 -3.89 -0.50
N TYR A 74 12.65 -4.54 -0.21
CA TYR A 74 12.73 -5.42 0.95
C TYR A 74 12.57 -4.65 2.27
N SER A 75 13.15 -3.47 2.35
CA SER A 75 12.97 -2.61 3.52
C SER A 75 11.50 -2.23 3.72
N ALA A 76 10.83 -1.85 2.64
CA ALA A 76 9.40 -1.52 2.68
C ALA A 76 8.55 -2.74 3.07
N TYR A 77 8.87 -3.90 2.51
CA TYR A 77 8.18 -5.14 2.84
C TYR A 77 8.38 -5.52 4.32
N HIS A 78 9.60 -5.43 4.83
CA HIS A 78 9.87 -5.71 6.25
C HIS A 78 9.13 -4.74 7.17
N GLN A 79 9.00 -3.47 6.78
CA GLN A 79 8.18 -2.51 7.52
C GLN A 79 6.73 -2.97 7.58
N ALA A 80 6.17 -3.38 6.44
CA ALA A 80 4.80 -3.87 6.37
C ALA A 80 4.59 -5.09 7.26
N VAL A 81 5.56 -6.02 7.28
CA VAL A 81 5.52 -7.20 8.14
C VAL A 81 5.51 -6.81 9.61
N ARG A 82 6.42 -5.91 10.02
CA ARG A 82 6.49 -5.46 11.43
C ARG A 82 5.19 -4.82 11.87
N ASP A 83 4.66 -3.91 11.05
CA ASP A 83 3.46 -3.16 11.41
C ASP A 83 2.22 -4.08 11.43
N SER A 84 2.13 -5.00 10.48
CA SER A 84 1.05 -5.99 10.44
C SER A 84 1.11 -6.92 11.66
N THR A 85 2.29 -7.37 12.05
CA THR A 85 2.49 -8.21 13.23
C THR A 85 2.11 -7.46 14.50
N ALA A 86 2.50 -6.19 14.61
CA ALA A 86 2.16 -5.35 15.77
C ALA A 86 0.65 -5.14 15.91
N ASN A 87 -0.07 -5.04 14.80
CA ASN A 87 -1.53 -4.96 14.80
C ASN A 87 -2.20 -6.23 15.33
N GLY A 88 -1.58 -7.39 15.15
CA GLY A 88 -2.05 -8.65 15.72
C GLY A 88 -3.35 -9.20 15.18
N ASN A 89 -3.83 -8.72 14.04
CA ASN A 89 -5.10 -9.16 13.44
C ASN A 89 -4.94 -10.24 12.36
N GLY A 90 -3.71 -10.70 12.11
CA GLY A 90 -3.44 -11.75 11.13
C GLY A 90 -3.53 -11.30 9.68
N ASN A 91 -3.60 -10.02 9.42
CA ASN A 91 -3.67 -9.49 8.06
C ASN A 91 -2.38 -9.74 7.29
N ILE A 92 -2.53 -9.99 6.00
CA ILE A 92 -1.40 -10.24 5.10
C ILE A 92 -0.73 -8.91 4.76
N PRO A 93 0.59 -8.75 5.06
CA PRO A 93 1.29 -7.53 4.70
C PRO A 93 1.54 -7.48 3.19
N VAL A 94 1.14 -6.37 2.57
CA VAL A 94 1.39 -6.12 1.15
C VAL A 94 1.95 -4.71 0.97
N VAL A 95 2.81 -4.53 -0.03
CA VAL A 95 3.32 -3.23 -0.44
C VAL A 95 2.77 -2.94 -1.83
N ILE A 96 1.97 -1.88 -1.95
CA ILE A 96 1.55 -1.36 -3.25
C ILE A 96 2.52 -0.25 -3.59
N HIS A 97 3.17 -0.35 -4.75
CA HIS A 97 4.24 0.59 -5.07
C HIS A 97 4.28 0.94 -6.55
N ARG A 98 4.84 2.10 -6.84
CA ARG A 98 4.96 2.62 -8.20
C ARG A 98 6.14 3.58 -8.30
N LYS A 99 6.81 3.55 -9.45
CA LYS A 99 7.68 4.64 -9.91
C LYS A 99 6.87 5.57 -10.80
N ASN A 100 7.36 6.80 -11.03
CA ASN A 100 6.74 7.70 -11.98
C ASN A 100 6.66 7.02 -13.36
N ARG A 101 5.51 7.16 -14.03
CA ARG A 101 5.25 6.65 -15.39
C ARG A 101 5.28 5.13 -15.51
N GLU A 102 5.26 4.41 -14.40
CA GLU A 102 5.21 2.96 -14.39
C GLU A 102 3.87 2.48 -13.84
N GLU A 103 3.53 1.25 -14.13
CA GLU A 103 2.31 0.68 -13.57
C GLU A 103 2.47 0.41 -12.08
N THR A 104 1.36 0.38 -11.38
CA THR A 104 1.32 0.06 -9.96
C THR A 104 1.45 -1.45 -9.76
N LEU A 105 2.35 -1.84 -8.85
CA LEU A 105 2.63 -3.23 -8.53
C LEU A 105 2.26 -3.53 -7.09
N VAL A 106 2.05 -4.80 -6.81
CA VAL A 106 1.85 -5.29 -5.44
C VAL A 106 2.93 -6.32 -5.13
N THR A 107 3.57 -6.18 -3.98
CA THR A 107 4.54 -7.15 -3.47
C THR A 107 4.05 -7.75 -2.17
N LEU A 108 4.09 -9.07 -2.08
CA LEU A 108 3.82 -9.83 -0.87
C LEU A 108 4.68 -11.08 -0.91
N SER A 109 4.69 -11.85 0.20
CA SER A 109 5.47 -13.09 0.23
C SER A 109 4.88 -14.12 -0.73
N LEU A 110 5.74 -15.00 -1.25
CA LEU A 110 5.28 -16.10 -2.10
C LEU A 110 4.29 -16.99 -1.35
N ASP A 111 4.53 -17.25 -0.07
CA ASP A 111 3.61 -18.05 0.75
C ASP A 111 2.23 -17.41 0.83
N ASN A 112 2.16 -16.10 1.10
CA ASN A 112 0.88 -15.41 1.16
C ASN A 112 0.20 -15.31 -0.20
N PHE A 113 0.98 -15.13 -1.26
CA PHE A 113 0.44 -15.13 -2.62
C PHE A 113 -0.23 -16.46 -2.95
N ILE A 114 0.44 -17.58 -2.68
CA ILE A 114 -0.10 -18.90 -2.98
C ILE A 114 -1.35 -19.20 -2.12
N GLN A 115 -1.33 -18.84 -0.85
CA GLN A 115 -2.51 -18.98 0.01
C GLN A 115 -3.71 -18.22 -0.56
N THR A 116 -3.50 -16.98 -0.97
CA THR A 116 -4.55 -16.12 -1.52
C THR A 116 -5.05 -16.65 -2.87
N TYR A 117 -4.13 -17.02 -3.74
CA TYR A 117 -4.47 -17.54 -5.05
C TYR A 117 -5.25 -18.85 -4.95
N SER A 118 -4.78 -19.78 -4.12
CA SER A 118 -5.44 -21.08 -3.93
C SER A 118 -6.82 -20.92 -3.30
N ALA A 119 -6.98 -20.05 -2.31
CA ALA A 119 -8.26 -19.79 -1.68
C ALA A 119 -9.28 -19.25 -2.69
N GLY A 120 -8.85 -18.32 -3.55
CA GLY A 120 -9.70 -17.76 -4.59
C GLY A 120 -10.15 -18.80 -5.62
N ARG A 121 -9.24 -19.66 -6.05
CA ARG A 121 -9.57 -20.73 -6.99
C ARG A 121 -10.51 -21.76 -6.38
N ASN A 122 -10.22 -22.19 -5.15
CA ASN A 122 -11.05 -23.16 -4.45
C ASN A 122 -12.47 -22.62 -4.20
N GLY A 123 -12.57 -21.33 -3.87
CA GLY A 123 -13.85 -20.67 -3.73
C GLY A 123 -14.61 -20.61 -5.03
N GLY A 124 -13.95 -20.34 -6.16
CA GLY A 124 -14.55 -20.35 -7.49
C GLY A 124 -15.00 -21.73 -7.91
N GLU A 125 -14.20 -22.75 -7.66
CA GLU A 125 -14.55 -24.15 -7.95
C GLU A 125 -15.78 -24.59 -7.16
N LYS A 126 -15.86 -24.21 -5.89
CA LYS A 126 -17.05 -24.49 -5.07
C LYS A 126 -18.30 -23.81 -5.61
N GLY A 127 -18.15 -22.62 -6.17
CA GLY A 127 -19.26 -21.89 -6.76
C GLY A 127 -19.82 -22.52 -8.03
N GLU A 128 -19.07 -23.36 -8.68
CA GLU A 128 -19.45 -24.03 -9.92
C GLU A 128 -20.20 -25.35 -9.69
N LEU A 129 -20.24 -25.79 -8.46
CA LEU A 129 -20.99 -26.97 -8.09
C LEU A 129 -22.43 -26.61 -7.76
#